data_edefa98ba10b977563e30a1eaabcada8
#
_entry.id   edefa98ba10b977563e30a1eaabcada8
#
_cell.length_a   1.000
_cell.length_b   1.000
_cell.length_c   1.000
_cell.angle_alpha   90.00
_cell.angle_beta   90.00
_cell.angle_gamma   90.00
#
_symmetry.space_group_name_H-M   'P 1'
#
loop_
_entity.id
_entity.type
_entity.pdbx_description
1 polymer ?
#
loop_
_entity_poly.entity_id
_entity_poly.type
_entity_poly.pdbx_seq_one_letter_code
_entity_poly.pdbx_strand_id
1 'polypeptide(L)'
;MSAPSTRERIAAYLRAAGLESLVGREESVERAIRDLMEAMEEKVAVLDPSSLYSYLVPMLTADGTCSVVDELAPVPYDLGPILGGRSEQTTRRLALLERLVERVQETTGAEWVGVYQRRTKAAGIAVLVKISYVGRPSRAEFPLTREFAERSTNSTVGLTGRSTVIDDVAKHIEAGGGFYVCDDGIQSEACVPILDDDRQVIGIVDVEAKQKGFFGAERLAVIAAAAIVAPAVLP
;
A
#
# COMPACT_ATOMS: atom_id res chain seq x y z
N MET A 1 -8.55 26.44 21.97
CA MET A 1 -7.33 25.84 21.33
C MET A 1 -7.57 25.89 19.82
N SER A 2 -6.66 26.44 19.04
CA SER A 2 -6.82 26.46 17.59
C SER A 2 -6.59 25.04 16.99
N ALA A 3 -7.24 24.76 15.86
CA ALA A 3 -7.01 23.49 15.15
C ALA A 3 -5.53 23.40 14.70
N PRO A 4 -4.93 22.20 14.74
CA PRO A 4 -3.54 22.00 14.31
C PRO A 4 -3.35 22.33 12.83
N SER A 5 -2.23 22.95 12.48
CA SER A 5 -1.85 23.25 11.10
C SER A 5 -1.63 21.96 10.29
N THR A 6 -1.61 22.09 8.97
CA THR A 6 -1.32 20.96 8.08
C THR A 6 0.02 20.29 8.41
N ARG A 7 1.08 21.07 8.65
CA ARG A 7 2.40 20.55 9.02
C ARG A 7 2.41 19.83 10.38
N GLU A 8 1.66 20.34 11.36
CA GLU A 8 1.51 19.66 12.66
C GLU A 8 0.81 18.30 12.51
N ARG A 9 -0.21 18.21 11.65
CA ARG A 9 -0.88 16.92 11.34
C ARG A 9 0.06 15.95 10.62
N ILE A 10 0.83 16.42 9.63
CA ILE A 10 1.87 15.63 8.96
C ILE A 10 2.90 15.12 9.97
N ALA A 11 3.45 16.00 10.81
CA ALA A 11 4.42 15.61 11.84
C ALA A 11 3.85 14.58 12.83
N ALA A 12 2.58 14.70 13.21
CA ALA A 12 1.90 13.75 14.07
C ALA A 12 1.73 12.38 13.40
N TYR A 13 1.40 12.34 12.11
CA TYR A 13 1.34 11.12 11.32
C TYR A 13 2.72 10.46 11.22
N LEU A 14 3.76 11.20 10.83
CA LEU A 14 5.12 10.67 10.67
C LEU A 14 5.63 9.98 11.94
N ARG A 15 5.39 10.58 13.12
CA ARG A 15 5.74 9.97 14.42
C ARG A 15 4.91 8.73 14.71
N ALA A 16 3.60 8.78 14.45
CA ALA A 16 2.70 7.64 14.68
C ALA A 16 3.08 6.46 13.77
N ALA A 17 3.38 6.73 12.50
CA ALA A 17 3.77 5.75 11.51
C ALA A 17 5.22 5.26 11.64
N GLY A 18 6.06 5.86 12.49
CA GLY A 18 7.45 5.48 12.66
C GLY A 18 8.38 5.93 11.53
N LEU A 19 8.06 7.04 10.88
CA LEU A 19 8.85 7.65 9.81
C LEU A 19 9.72 8.78 10.38
N GLU A 20 10.55 8.46 11.37
CA GLU A 20 11.40 9.41 12.09
C GLU A 20 12.37 10.15 11.16
N SER A 21 12.82 9.51 10.08
CA SER A 21 13.70 10.12 9.06
C SER A 21 13.06 11.27 8.28
N LEU A 22 11.73 11.38 8.32
CA LEU A 22 10.96 12.46 7.69
C LEU A 22 10.55 13.56 8.67
N VAL A 23 10.73 13.37 9.97
CA VAL A 23 10.45 14.43 10.96
C VAL A 23 11.41 15.59 10.73
N GLY A 24 10.84 16.80 10.56
CA GLY A 24 11.57 17.99 10.11
C GLY A 24 11.59 18.19 8.59
N ARG A 25 10.98 17.27 7.82
CA ARG A 25 10.81 17.35 6.35
C ARG A 25 9.34 17.46 5.94
N GLU A 26 8.47 17.95 6.83
CA GLU A 26 7.02 18.05 6.62
C GLU A 26 6.68 18.85 5.34
N GLU A 27 7.55 19.77 4.92
CA GLU A 27 7.36 20.53 3.68
C GLU A 27 7.47 19.66 2.42
N SER A 28 8.39 18.68 2.41
CA SER A 28 8.49 17.72 1.30
C SER A 28 7.25 16.85 1.21
N VAL A 29 6.73 16.39 2.34
CA VAL A 29 5.47 15.60 2.39
C VAL A 29 4.28 16.46 1.98
N GLU A 30 4.18 17.71 2.45
CA GLU A 30 3.11 18.64 2.08
C GLU A 30 3.09 18.92 0.57
N ARG A 31 4.26 19.08 -0.06
CA ARG A 31 4.39 19.23 -1.51
C ARG A 31 3.89 17.98 -2.22
N ALA A 32 4.34 16.80 -1.81
CA ALA A 32 3.90 15.55 -2.39
C ALA A 32 2.38 15.32 -2.24
N ILE A 33 1.77 15.72 -1.12
CA ILE A 33 0.31 15.69 -0.95
C ILE A 33 -0.38 16.52 -2.02
N ARG A 34 0.08 17.76 -2.27
CA ARG A 34 -0.52 18.61 -3.32
C ARG A 34 -0.41 17.98 -4.70
N ASP A 35 0.79 17.48 -5.06
CA ASP A 35 1.04 16.86 -6.36
C ASP A 35 0.17 15.61 -6.58
N LEU A 36 -0.03 14.79 -5.55
CA LEU A 36 -0.89 13.61 -5.60
C LEU A 36 -2.38 13.99 -5.71
N MET A 37 -2.83 15.01 -4.98
CA MET A 37 -4.22 15.48 -5.05
C MET A 37 -4.54 16.09 -6.43
N GLU A 38 -3.63 16.89 -7.01
CA GLU A 38 -3.78 17.42 -8.37
C GLU A 38 -3.90 16.28 -9.39
N ALA A 39 -3.05 15.27 -9.32
CA ALA A 39 -3.10 14.12 -10.22
C ALA A 39 -4.42 13.34 -10.11
N MET A 40 -5.01 13.24 -8.92
CA MET A 40 -6.32 12.59 -8.73
C MET A 40 -7.50 13.42 -9.26
N GLU A 41 -7.35 14.75 -9.34
CA GLU A 41 -8.40 15.64 -9.92
C GLU A 41 -8.40 15.64 -11.44
N GLU A 42 -7.32 15.21 -12.09
CA GLU A 42 -7.27 15.04 -13.54
C GLU A 42 -8.35 14.05 -13.99
N LYS A 43 -9.15 14.45 -14.98
CA LYS A 43 -10.22 13.59 -15.53
C LYS A 43 -9.59 12.36 -16.20
N VAL A 44 -9.63 11.24 -15.51
CA VAL A 44 -9.32 9.93 -16.09
C VAL A 44 -10.56 9.41 -16.78
N ALA A 45 -10.51 9.22 -18.10
CA ALA A 45 -11.53 8.48 -18.81
C ALA A 45 -11.36 6.99 -18.48
N VAL A 46 -12.11 6.49 -17.52
CA VAL A 46 -12.20 5.05 -17.27
C VAL A 46 -12.98 4.43 -18.44
N LEU A 47 -12.26 3.80 -19.37
CA LEU A 47 -12.86 3.19 -20.58
C LEU A 47 -13.80 2.02 -20.22
N ASP A 48 -13.43 1.25 -19.20
CA ASP A 48 -14.23 0.17 -18.66
C ASP A 48 -14.21 0.19 -17.13
N PRO A 49 -15.25 0.75 -16.48
CA PRO A 49 -15.35 0.76 -15.02
C PRO A 49 -15.31 -0.63 -14.38
N SER A 50 -15.63 -1.70 -15.13
CA SER A 50 -15.63 -3.06 -14.60
C SER A 50 -14.22 -3.58 -14.34
N SER A 51 -13.21 -3.08 -15.08
CA SER A 51 -11.81 -3.47 -14.92
C SER A 51 -11.24 -3.06 -13.57
N LEU A 52 -11.80 -2.02 -12.92
CA LEU A 52 -11.38 -1.57 -11.60
C LEU A 52 -11.72 -2.58 -10.48
N TYR A 53 -12.64 -3.52 -10.73
CA TYR A 53 -13.11 -4.47 -9.72
C TYR A 53 -12.45 -5.84 -9.78
N SER A 54 -11.58 -6.09 -10.74
CA SER A 54 -10.92 -7.38 -10.84
C SER A 54 -9.50 -7.26 -11.37
N TYR A 55 -8.63 -8.12 -10.87
CA TYR A 55 -7.24 -8.17 -11.31
C TYR A 55 -6.66 -9.58 -11.21
N LEU A 56 -5.63 -9.83 -12.02
CA LEU A 56 -4.92 -11.09 -12.01
C LEU A 56 -4.09 -11.24 -10.73
N VAL A 57 -4.04 -12.44 -10.21
CA VAL A 57 -3.24 -12.81 -9.04
C VAL A 57 -2.39 -14.04 -9.35
N PRO A 58 -1.22 -14.21 -8.74
CA PRO A 58 -0.45 -15.42 -8.87
C PRO A 58 -1.17 -16.61 -8.23
N MET A 59 -0.92 -17.80 -8.75
CA MET A 59 -1.30 -19.02 -8.06
C MET A 59 -0.51 -19.13 -6.75
N LEU A 60 -1.21 -19.52 -5.69
CA LEU A 60 -0.56 -19.77 -4.40
C LEU A 60 -0.19 -21.25 -4.30
N THR A 61 0.99 -21.52 -3.80
CA THR A 61 1.45 -22.87 -3.45
C THR A 61 0.69 -23.41 -2.22
N ALA A 62 0.84 -24.68 -1.90
CA ALA A 62 0.12 -25.32 -0.80
C ALA A 62 0.43 -24.69 0.58
N ASP A 63 1.61 -24.10 0.76
CA ASP A 63 2.02 -23.35 1.96
C ASP A 63 1.59 -21.87 1.91
N GLY A 64 0.89 -21.46 0.85
CA GLY A 64 0.34 -20.12 0.68
C GLY A 64 1.37 -19.07 0.27
N THR A 65 2.53 -19.46 -0.27
CA THR A 65 3.47 -18.55 -0.93
C THR A 65 3.02 -18.26 -2.38
N CYS A 66 3.47 -17.15 -2.97
CA CYS A 66 3.27 -16.91 -4.40
C CYS A 66 4.05 -17.95 -5.22
N SER A 67 3.46 -18.44 -6.32
CA SER A 67 4.21 -19.22 -7.28
C SER A 67 5.33 -18.34 -7.87
N VAL A 68 6.56 -18.77 -7.73
CA VAL A 68 7.75 -18.07 -8.27
C VAL A 68 7.81 -18.18 -9.81
N VAL A 69 7.05 -19.12 -10.37
CA VAL A 69 6.87 -19.29 -11.81
C VAL A 69 5.61 -18.52 -12.18
N ASP A 70 5.65 -17.61 -13.08
CA ASP A 70 4.60 -16.69 -13.59
C ASP A 70 3.20 -17.33 -13.84
N GLU A 71 2.80 -18.26 -13.00
CA GLU A 71 1.52 -18.94 -13.07
C GLU A 71 0.45 -18.08 -12.39
N LEU A 72 -0.44 -17.57 -13.21
CA LEU A 72 -1.60 -16.82 -12.74
C LEU A 72 -2.74 -17.76 -12.37
N ALA A 73 -3.50 -17.39 -11.33
CA ALA A 73 -4.72 -18.09 -11.00
C ALA A 73 -5.71 -18.02 -12.20
N PRO A 74 -6.43 -19.11 -12.48
CA PRO A 74 -7.35 -19.18 -13.63
C PRO A 74 -8.53 -18.21 -13.53
N VAL A 75 -8.81 -17.72 -12.31
CA VAL A 75 -9.89 -16.77 -12.04
C VAL A 75 -9.27 -15.51 -11.42
N PRO A 76 -9.51 -14.31 -12.00
CA PRO A 76 -9.09 -13.06 -11.40
C PRO A 76 -9.69 -12.86 -10.01
N TYR A 77 -8.99 -12.11 -9.16
CA TYR A 77 -9.54 -11.70 -7.87
C TYR A 77 -10.62 -10.63 -8.08
N ASP A 78 -11.83 -10.86 -7.53
CA ASP A 78 -12.96 -9.95 -7.64
C ASP A 78 -13.16 -9.14 -6.35
N LEU A 79 -13.07 -7.84 -6.46
CA LEU A 79 -13.30 -6.89 -5.37
C LEU A 79 -14.79 -6.67 -5.08
N GLY A 80 -15.70 -7.00 -6.00
CA GLY A 80 -17.12 -6.74 -5.84
C GLY A 80 -17.69 -7.25 -4.51
N PRO A 81 -17.52 -8.53 -4.15
CA PRO A 81 -17.99 -9.06 -2.87
C PRO A 81 -17.34 -8.39 -1.65
N ILE A 82 -16.06 -8.01 -1.75
CA ILE A 82 -15.30 -7.39 -0.67
C ILE A 82 -15.80 -5.98 -0.37
N LEU A 83 -16.20 -5.26 -1.42
CA LEU A 83 -16.65 -3.87 -1.36
C LEU A 83 -18.18 -3.73 -1.14
N GLY A 84 -18.90 -4.85 -0.96
CA GLY A 84 -20.34 -4.83 -0.78
C GLY A 84 -21.12 -4.57 -2.07
N GLY A 85 -20.52 -4.83 -3.23
CA GLY A 85 -21.09 -4.64 -4.55
C GLY A 85 -20.47 -3.48 -5.33
N ARG A 86 -20.97 -3.28 -6.55
CA ARG A 86 -20.54 -2.20 -7.44
C ARG A 86 -21.51 -1.01 -7.31
N SER A 87 -20.97 0.18 -7.10
CA SER A 87 -21.73 1.43 -7.07
C SER A 87 -20.95 2.53 -7.77
N GLU A 88 -21.61 3.61 -8.17
CA GLU A 88 -20.95 4.78 -8.74
C GLU A 88 -19.91 5.37 -7.77
N GLN A 89 -20.24 5.46 -6.48
CA GLN A 89 -19.34 5.95 -5.46
C GLN A 89 -18.09 5.07 -5.32
N THR A 90 -18.27 3.74 -5.24
CA THR A 90 -17.16 2.78 -5.15
C THR A 90 -16.30 2.82 -6.41
N THR A 91 -16.92 2.86 -7.60
CA THR A 91 -16.21 2.98 -8.87
C THR A 91 -15.35 4.23 -8.93
N ARG A 92 -15.93 5.39 -8.53
CA ARG A 92 -15.18 6.65 -8.47
C ARG A 92 -13.98 6.56 -7.51
N ARG A 93 -14.16 5.97 -6.32
CA ARG A 93 -13.07 5.81 -5.36
C ARG A 93 -11.97 4.90 -5.88
N LEU A 94 -12.33 3.78 -6.53
CA LEU A 94 -11.36 2.89 -7.16
C LEU A 94 -10.57 3.60 -8.25
N ALA A 95 -11.21 4.39 -9.10
CA ALA A 95 -10.53 5.17 -10.15
C ALA A 95 -9.56 6.21 -9.56
N LEU A 96 -9.95 6.90 -8.48
CA LEU A 96 -9.06 7.83 -7.78
C LEU A 96 -7.87 7.11 -7.13
N LEU A 97 -8.10 5.93 -6.59
CA LEU A 97 -7.05 5.13 -5.97
C LEU A 97 -6.09 4.53 -7.02
N GLU A 98 -6.60 4.11 -8.18
CA GLU A 98 -5.77 3.71 -9.32
C GLU A 98 -4.84 4.87 -9.74
N ARG A 99 -5.40 6.07 -9.90
CA ARG A 99 -4.62 7.26 -10.24
C ARG A 99 -3.58 7.61 -9.17
N LEU A 100 -3.92 7.42 -7.89
CA LEU A 100 -2.99 7.62 -6.78
C LEU A 100 -1.78 6.68 -6.90
N VAL A 101 -2.00 5.37 -7.09
CA VAL A 101 -0.89 4.39 -7.18
C VAL A 101 -0.04 4.61 -8.42
N GLU A 102 -0.66 4.94 -9.57
CA GLU A 102 0.07 5.32 -10.79
C GLU A 102 0.98 6.53 -10.56
N ARG A 103 0.44 7.59 -9.93
CA ARG A 103 1.21 8.81 -9.67
C ARG A 103 2.36 8.57 -8.70
N VAL A 104 2.16 7.73 -7.68
CA VAL A 104 3.24 7.32 -6.78
C VAL A 104 4.33 6.59 -7.56
N GLN A 105 3.97 5.65 -8.45
CA GLN A 105 4.92 4.94 -9.28
C GLN A 105 5.69 5.89 -10.21
N GLU A 106 4.99 6.74 -10.94
CA GLU A 106 5.59 7.74 -11.84
C GLU A 106 6.59 8.64 -11.12
N THR A 107 6.23 9.09 -9.90
CA THR A 107 7.06 10.04 -9.15
C THR A 107 8.25 9.38 -8.49
N THR A 108 8.08 8.15 -7.98
CA THR A 108 9.16 7.42 -7.29
C THR A 108 10.06 6.64 -8.24
N GLY A 109 9.53 6.16 -9.36
CA GLY A 109 10.18 5.22 -10.27
C GLY A 109 10.24 3.79 -9.71
N ALA A 110 9.38 3.44 -8.75
CA ALA A 110 9.32 2.11 -8.16
C ALA A 110 8.78 1.07 -9.16
N GLU A 111 9.20 -0.18 -9.04
CA GLU A 111 8.73 -1.28 -9.88
C GLU A 111 7.30 -1.71 -9.54
N TRP A 112 6.94 -1.58 -8.27
CA TRP A 112 5.63 -1.98 -7.79
C TRP A 112 5.12 -1.00 -6.73
N VAL A 113 3.82 -0.68 -6.81
CA VAL A 113 3.12 0.14 -5.82
C VAL A 113 1.74 -0.46 -5.60
N GLY A 114 1.34 -0.66 -4.35
CA GLY A 114 0.00 -1.13 -4.03
C GLY A 114 -0.59 -0.49 -2.79
N VAL A 115 -1.91 -0.38 -2.79
CA VAL A 115 -2.69 0.05 -1.64
C VAL A 115 -3.57 -1.10 -1.20
N TYR A 116 -3.42 -1.46 0.07
CA TYR A 116 -4.24 -2.48 0.72
C TYR A 116 -5.14 -1.82 1.76
N GLN A 117 -6.38 -2.30 1.85
CA GLN A 117 -7.33 -1.87 2.87
C GLN A 117 -7.57 -3.00 3.87
N ARG A 118 -7.63 -2.64 5.15
CA ARG A 118 -8.00 -3.57 6.21
C ARG A 118 -9.48 -3.91 6.11
N ARG A 119 -9.80 -5.20 6.07
CA ARG A 119 -11.15 -5.75 6.02
C ARG A 119 -11.29 -6.88 7.04
N THR A 120 -12.52 -7.18 7.42
CA THR A 120 -12.83 -8.33 8.28
C THR A 120 -13.66 -9.32 7.48
N LYS A 121 -13.17 -10.57 7.38
CA LYS A 121 -13.91 -11.66 6.73
C LYS A 121 -15.03 -12.19 7.64
N ALA A 122 -15.97 -12.95 7.05
CA ALA A 122 -17.13 -13.53 7.75
C ALA A 122 -16.75 -14.33 9.02
N ALA A 123 -15.55 -14.90 9.06
CA ALA A 123 -15.03 -15.64 10.25
C ALA A 123 -14.42 -14.71 11.33
N GLY A 124 -14.55 -13.39 11.20
CA GLY A 124 -13.93 -12.44 12.13
C GLY A 124 -12.43 -12.23 11.92
N ILE A 125 -11.83 -12.82 10.88
CA ILE A 125 -10.40 -12.72 10.59
C ILE A 125 -10.14 -11.41 9.88
N ALA A 126 -9.28 -10.59 10.46
CA ALA A 126 -8.81 -9.35 9.82
C ALA A 126 -7.79 -9.67 8.72
N VAL A 127 -7.92 -9.00 7.58
CA VAL A 127 -7.01 -9.15 6.43
C VAL A 127 -6.75 -7.78 5.81
N LEU A 128 -5.61 -7.64 5.18
CA LEU A 128 -5.34 -6.57 4.22
C LEU A 128 -5.75 -7.08 2.83
N VAL A 129 -6.63 -6.38 2.15
CA VAL A 129 -7.05 -6.68 0.79
C VAL A 129 -6.46 -5.65 -0.15
N LYS A 130 -5.76 -6.09 -1.19
CA LYS A 130 -5.23 -5.22 -2.24
C LYS A 130 -6.39 -4.59 -3.02
N ILE A 131 -6.49 -3.26 -2.96
CA ILE A 131 -7.58 -2.52 -3.61
C ILE A 131 -7.14 -2.00 -4.97
N SER A 132 -5.93 -1.46 -5.05
CA SER A 132 -5.34 -0.98 -6.30
C SER A 132 -3.83 -1.20 -6.29
N TYR A 133 -3.26 -1.40 -7.47
CA TYR A 133 -1.81 -1.54 -7.61
C TYR A 133 -1.37 -1.27 -9.04
N VAL A 134 -0.09 -1.00 -9.19
CA VAL A 134 0.61 -0.92 -10.46
C VAL A 134 1.89 -1.76 -10.38
N GLY A 135 2.20 -2.47 -11.45
CA GLY A 135 3.31 -3.40 -11.51
C GLY A 135 2.85 -4.84 -11.76
N ARG A 136 3.70 -5.80 -11.39
CA ARG A 136 3.46 -7.23 -11.61
C ARG A 136 2.32 -7.77 -10.72
N PRO A 137 1.48 -8.73 -11.18
CA PRO A 137 0.50 -9.38 -10.33
C PRO A 137 1.12 -9.95 -9.05
N SER A 138 0.51 -9.66 -7.91
CA SER A 138 0.96 -10.08 -6.59
C SER A 138 -0.21 -10.60 -5.76
N ARG A 139 0.07 -11.14 -4.58
CA ARG A 139 -0.94 -11.65 -3.64
C ARG A 139 -2.04 -10.63 -3.37
N ALA A 140 -3.31 -11.08 -3.39
CA ALA A 140 -4.46 -10.21 -3.14
C ALA A 140 -4.71 -9.91 -1.67
N GLU A 141 -4.43 -10.84 -0.78
CA GLU A 141 -4.78 -10.74 0.64
C GLU A 141 -3.63 -11.13 1.55
N PHE A 142 -3.39 -10.34 2.60
CA PHE A 142 -2.46 -10.66 3.67
C PHE A 142 -3.23 -10.81 5.00
N PRO A 143 -3.21 -12.02 5.62
CA PRO A 143 -3.82 -12.22 6.93
C PRO A 143 -3.17 -11.34 8.00
N LEU A 144 -3.97 -10.67 8.82
CA LEU A 144 -3.49 -9.90 9.97
C LEU A 144 -3.41 -10.79 11.20
N THR A 145 -2.49 -11.77 11.16
CA THR A 145 -2.18 -12.67 12.29
C THR A 145 -0.71 -12.53 12.67
N ARG A 146 -0.38 -12.81 13.93
CA ARG A 146 1.02 -12.78 14.39
C ARG A 146 1.89 -13.76 13.63
N GLU A 147 1.38 -14.97 13.39
CA GLU A 147 2.08 -16.01 12.64
C GLU A 147 2.42 -15.55 11.21
N PHE A 148 1.47 -14.90 10.52
CA PHE A 148 1.73 -14.43 9.16
C PHE A 148 2.67 -13.23 9.13
N ALA A 149 2.64 -12.37 10.16
CA ALA A 149 3.53 -11.22 10.29
C ALA A 149 5.01 -11.61 10.43
N GLU A 150 5.31 -12.81 10.95
CA GLU A 150 6.69 -13.34 11.05
C GLU A 150 7.35 -13.48 9.67
N ARG A 151 6.56 -13.55 8.59
CA ARG A 151 7.03 -13.70 7.20
C ARG A 151 6.48 -12.65 6.23
N SER A 152 5.89 -11.57 6.74
CA SER A 152 5.25 -10.56 5.89
C SER A 152 5.35 -9.16 6.49
N THR A 153 6.04 -8.29 5.80
CA THR A 153 6.13 -6.85 6.10
C THR A 153 4.75 -6.21 6.12
N ASN A 154 3.90 -6.53 5.11
CA ASN A 154 2.54 -6.02 5.00
C ASN A 154 1.71 -6.34 6.25
N SER A 155 1.75 -7.60 6.72
CA SER A 155 1.03 -8.00 7.92
C SER A 155 1.61 -7.39 9.19
N THR A 156 2.94 -7.24 9.26
CA THR A 156 3.62 -6.55 10.38
C THR A 156 3.17 -5.11 10.47
N VAL A 157 3.22 -4.35 9.38
CA VAL A 157 2.77 -2.95 9.35
C VAL A 157 1.27 -2.84 9.62
N GLY A 158 0.46 -3.73 9.04
CA GLY A 158 -0.98 -3.78 9.25
C GLY A 158 -1.41 -4.08 10.70
N LEU A 159 -0.58 -4.79 11.46
CA LEU A 159 -0.81 -5.08 12.89
C LEU A 159 -0.26 -4.00 13.82
N THR A 160 0.91 -3.46 13.51
CA THR A 160 1.65 -2.58 14.41
C THR A 160 1.36 -1.10 14.20
N GLY A 161 0.93 -0.72 12.99
CA GLY A 161 0.78 0.67 12.58
C GLY A 161 2.11 1.41 12.44
N ARG A 162 3.22 0.69 12.37
CA ARG A 162 4.56 1.25 12.20
C ARG A 162 5.15 0.84 10.86
N SER A 163 5.69 1.82 10.15
CA SER A 163 6.32 1.61 8.85
C SER A 163 7.52 0.68 8.95
N THR A 164 7.75 -0.06 7.88
CA THR A 164 8.98 -0.82 7.66
C THR A 164 9.61 -0.34 6.36
N VAL A 165 10.89 0.01 6.42
CA VAL A 165 11.71 0.38 5.26
C VAL A 165 12.90 -0.59 5.21
N ILE A 166 12.98 -1.34 4.11
CA ILE A 166 14.02 -2.35 3.89
C ILE A 166 14.91 -1.88 2.74
N ASP A 167 16.15 -1.52 3.06
CA ASP A 167 17.13 -1.09 2.06
C ASP A 167 17.79 -2.25 1.30
N ASP A 168 17.82 -3.45 1.91
CA ASP A 168 18.41 -4.66 1.35
C ASP A 168 17.63 -5.89 1.86
N VAL A 169 16.75 -6.40 1.00
CA VAL A 169 15.87 -7.54 1.33
C VAL A 169 16.67 -8.78 1.75
N ALA A 170 17.78 -9.10 1.06
CA ALA A 170 18.59 -10.25 1.41
C ALA A 170 19.16 -10.14 2.83
N LYS A 171 19.72 -8.98 3.19
CA LYS A 171 20.22 -8.73 4.55
C LYS A 171 19.12 -8.73 5.59
N HIS A 172 17.93 -8.22 5.24
CA HIS A 172 16.77 -8.23 6.14
C HIS A 172 16.36 -9.67 6.49
N ILE A 173 16.29 -10.55 5.48
CA ILE A 173 15.97 -11.97 5.68
C ILE A 173 17.08 -12.68 6.47
N GLU A 174 18.35 -12.44 6.15
CA GLU A 174 19.50 -12.98 6.90
C GLU A 174 19.48 -12.60 8.37
N ALA A 175 18.98 -11.40 8.69
CA ALA A 175 18.81 -10.93 10.08
C ALA A 175 17.55 -11.48 10.77
N GLY A 176 16.78 -12.36 10.11
CA GLY A 176 15.55 -12.96 10.64
C GLY A 176 14.29 -12.10 10.42
N GLY A 177 14.36 -11.07 9.58
CA GLY A 177 13.21 -10.27 9.21
C GLY A 177 12.26 -10.99 8.28
N GLY A 178 10.94 -10.75 8.46
CA GLY A 178 9.91 -11.32 7.59
C GLY A 178 9.83 -10.57 6.26
N PHE A 179 9.84 -11.31 5.15
CA PHE A 179 9.60 -10.78 3.82
C PHE A 179 8.81 -11.79 2.99
N TYR A 180 7.67 -11.36 2.44
CA TYR A 180 6.84 -12.23 1.61
C TYR A 180 7.17 -12.03 0.12
N VAL A 181 7.82 -13.00 -0.48
CA VAL A 181 8.32 -12.91 -1.86
C VAL A 181 7.20 -13.19 -2.85
N CYS A 182 6.84 -12.18 -3.69
CA CYS A 182 6.03 -12.34 -4.91
C CYS A 182 6.84 -12.11 -6.20
N ASP A 183 7.95 -11.37 -6.12
CA ASP A 183 8.94 -11.17 -7.20
C ASP A 183 10.34 -11.29 -6.58
N ASP A 184 11.13 -12.28 -7.04
CA ASP A 184 12.49 -12.55 -6.56
C ASP A 184 13.51 -11.47 -6.95
N GLY A 185 13.13 -10.60 -7.90
CA GLY A 185 13.94 -9.45 -8.30
C GLY A 185 13.88 -8.26 -7.33
N ILE A 186 12.96 -8.24 -6.37
CA ILE A 186 12.83 -7.13 -5.41
C ILE A 186 13.99 -7.12 -4.43
N GLN A 187 14.62 -5.95 -4.27
CA GLN A 187 15.78 -5.74 -3.40
C GLN A 187 15.56 -4.73 -2.28
N SER A 188 14.51 -3.90 -2.37
CA SER A 188 14.12 -2.98 -1.29
C SER A 188 12.60 -2.80 -1.24
N GLU A 189 12.08 -2.46 -0.07
CA GLU A 189 10.64 -2.28 0.19
C GLU A 189 10.41 -1.11 1.15
N ALA A 190 9.32 -0.38 0.95
CA ALA A 190 8.79 0.58 1.92
C ALA A 190 7.30 0.33 2.11
N CYS A 191 6.94 -0.22 3.25
CA CYS A 191 5.56 -0.46 3.66
C CYS A 191 5.16 0.54 4.75
N VAL A 192 4.09 1.31 4.51
CA VAL A 192 3.68 2.46 5.34
C VAL A 192 2.20 2.33 5.72
N PRO A 193 1.80 2.50 6.99
CA PRO A 193 0.42 2.34 7.41
C PRO A 193 -0.45 3.51 6.95
N ILE A 194 -1.66 3.21 6.52
CA ILE A 194 -2.74 4.17 6.35
C ILE A 194 -3.50 4.22 7.68
N LEU A 195 -3.52 5.39 8.31
CA LEU A 195 -4.13 5.60 9.61
C LEU A 195 -5.40 6.45 9.49
N ASP A 196 -6.42 6.14 10.28
CA ASP A 196 -7.58 7.00 10.47
C ASP A 196 -7.30 8.12 11.49
N ASP A 197 -8.33 8.93 11.78
CA ASP A 197 -8.24 10.06 12.72
C ASP A 197 -7.93 9.60 14.16
N ASP A 198 -8.32 8.37 14.53
CA ASP A 198 -8.03 7.73 15.81
C ASP A 198 -6.69 6.99 15.81
N ARG A 199 -5.91 7.12 14.72
CA ARG A 199 -4.63 6.44 14.48
C ARG A 199 -4.73 4.91 14.44
N GLN A 200 -5.91 4.39 14.09
CA GLN A 200 -6.06 2.97 13.83
C GLN A 200 -5.64 2.65 12.40
N VAL A 201 -5.05 1.49 12.21
CA VAL A 201 -4.65 1.05 10.87
C VAL A 201 -5.88 0.64 10.07
N ILE A 202 -6.17 1.39 9.00
CA ILE A 202 -7.24 1.09 8.03
C ILE A 202 -6.71 0.51 6.72
N GLY A 203 -5.40 0.49 6.52
CA GLY A 203 -4.74 -0.04 5.34
C GLY A 203 -3.24 0.17 5.37
N ILE A 204 -2.58 -0.12 4.26
CA ILE A 204 -1.16 0.15 4.02
C ILE A 204 -0.94 0.65 2.60
N VAL A 205 0.13 1.41 2.40
CA VAL A 205 0.78 1.64 1.11
C VAL A 205 2.06 0.81 1.12
N ASP A 206 2.22 -0.02 0.11
CA ASP A 206 3.37 -0.89 -0.06
C ASP A 206 4.05 -0.59 -1.39
N VAL A 207 5.38 -0.41 -1.37
CA VAL A 207 6.17 0.01 -2.53
C VAL A 207 7.45 -0.82 -2.58
N GLU A 208 7.72 -1.41 -3.75
CA GLU A 208 8.85 -2.31 -3.95
C GLU A 208 9.76 -1.85 -5.09
N ALA A 209 11.06 -2.09 -4.95
CA ALA A 209 12.06 -1.72 -5.94
C ALA A 209 13.13 -2.80 -6.15
N LYS A 210 13.63 -2.91 -7.40
CA LYS A 210 14.71 -3.83 -7.79
C LYS A 210 16.10 -3.27 -7.49
N GLN A 211 16.19 -2.13 -6.82
CA GLN A 211 17.43 -1.49 -6.42
C GLN A 211 17.54 -1.44 -4.90
N LYS A 212 18.68 -1.82 -4.36
CA LYS A 212 19.00 -1.63 -2.93
C LYS A 212 19.11 -0.15 -2.57
N GLY A 213 18.66 0.20 -1.35
CA GLY A 213 18.71 1.58 -0.87
C GLY A 213 17.87 2.57 -1.67
N PHE A 214 16.81 2.08 -2.32
CA PHE A 214 15.98 2.89 -3.20
C PHE A 214 15.19 3.98 -2.45
N PHE A 215 14.76 3.72 -1.22
CA PHE A 215 13.84 4.55 -0.48
C PHE A 215 14.52 5.66 0.33
N GLY A 216 15.17 6.61 -0.36
CA GLY A 216 15.65 7.84 0.26
C GLY A 216 14.50 8.78 0.68
N ALA A 217 14.83 9.84 1.44
CA ALA A 217 13.85 10.73 2.07
C ALA A 217 12.82 11.34 1.10
N GLU A 218 13.20 11.67 -0.14
CA GLU A 218 12.26 12.25 -1.12
C GLU A 218 11.22 11.23 -1.56
N ARG A 219 11.61 9.98 -1.84
CA ARG A 219 10.66 8.89 -2.19
C ARG A 219 9.77 8.51 -1.02
N LEU A 220 10.35 8.42 0.18
CA LEU A 220 9.58 8.18 1.40
C LEU A 220 8.56 9.29 1.67
N ALA A 221 8.88 10.56 1.35
CA ALA A 221 7.93 11.65 1.48
C ALA A 221 6.71 11.49 0.57
N VAL A 222 6.90 10.99 -0.67
CA VAL A 222 5.80 10.67 -1.61
C VAL A 222 4.95 9.52 -1.07
N ILE A 223 5.58 8.46 -0.55
CA ILE A 223 4.87 7.29 -0.01
C ILE A 223 4.08 7.68 1.26
N ALA A 224 4.68 8.47 2.15
CA ALA A 224 3.98 9.01 3.33
C ALA A 224 2.79 9.91 2.93
N ALA A 225 2.96 10.75 1.91
CA ALA A 225 1.90 11.58 1.35
C ALA A 225 0.74 10.72 0.82
N ALA A 226 1.05 9.65 0.08
CA ALA A 226 0.04 8.72 -0.42
C ALA A 226 -0.75 8.06 0.74
N ALA A 227 -0.08 7.64 1.81
CA ALA A 227 -0.75 7.07 2.98
C ALA A 227 -1.62 8.10 3.73
N ILE A 228 -1.25 9.39 3.73
CA ILE A 228 -2.05 10.48 4.32
C ILE A 228 -3.29 10.80 3.46
N VAL A 229 -3.17 10.71 2.13
CA VAL A 229 -4.27 11.01 1.19
C VAL A 229 -5.24 9.84 1.05
N ALA A 230 -4.76 8.60 1.11
CA ALA A 230 -5.52 7.38 0.85
C ALA A 230 -6.87 7.28 1.63
N PRO A 231 -7.00 7.68 2.92
CA PRO A 231 -8.27 7.60 3.65
C PRO A 231 -9.44 8.30 2.93
N ALA A 232 -9.18 9.36 2.19
CA ALA A 232 -10.23 10.10 1.47
C ALA A 232 -10.79 9.33 0.25
N VAL A 233 -10.02 8.36 -0.29
CA VAL A 233 -10.36 7.63 -1.52
C VAL A 233 -10.49 6.11 -1.34
N LEU A 234 -10.19 5.57 -0.16
CA LEU A 234 -10.48 4.16 0.13
C LEU A 234 -11.98 3.87 0.01
N PRO A 235 -12.38 2.79 -0.71
CA PRO A 235 -13.77 2.45 -0.96
C PRO A 235 -14.51 1.88 0.26
#